data_63eafcbb0d2f8b89e5a229500801c3fa
#
_entry.id   63eafcbb0d2f8b89e5a229500801c3fa
#
_cell.length_a   1.000
_cell.length_b   1.000
_cell.length_c   1.000
_cell.angle_alpha   90.00
_cell.angle_beta   90.00
_cell.angle_gamma   90.00
#
_symmetry.space_group_name_H-M   'P 1'
#
loop_
_entity.id
_entity.type
_entity.pdbx_description
1 polymer ?
#
loop_
_entity_poly.entity_id
_entity_poly.type
_entity_poly.pdbx_seq_one_letter_code
_entity_poly.pdbx_strand_id
1 'polypeptide(L)'
;MNRRAALKVPAVLAAGMALSTVPRASAELTRWSPDRAHRWHRAQGWLVGANFIPATAINQLEMFQPGTFDPRRIDSELRTAKLIGLNTVRVFLHDLLWVQDRVGFQRRLARFVDIAAHHGIKPLFVLFDSCWDPHPRLGKQRDPIPGVHNSGWVQSPGAEHLSDPRHRRVLRDYVVGVLSQFRHDKRVLGWDLWNEPDNPADAYKDVERRDKVDRVAELLPQVFQWARSVDPVQPLTSGVWDGEWGDPARRNEINRIQLDLSDVITFHSYADRRGFEARLEELTPIGRPMLCTEYMARTLDSTVETILPITRRRNVGAYTWGFFAGKTQTFLPWDSWDRPVTGPPGLWFHDLLNGDGSPYRDSEINTIRELTGRRGP
;
A
#
# COMPACT_ATOMS: atom_id res chain seq x y z
N MET A 1 -73.34 6.46 -64.50
CA MET A 1 -73.29 7.69 -63.70
C MET A 1 -72.80 7.24 -62.28
N ASN A 2 -71.50 7.31 -62.01
CA ASN A 2 -70.95 6.79 -60.81
C ASN A 2 -70.39 7.94 -59.96
N ARG A 3 -70.91 8.17 -58.78
CA ARG A 3 -70.33 9.10 -57.79
C ARG A 3 -69.44 8.30 -56.82
N ARG A 4 -68.16 8.53 -56.85
CA ARG A 4 -67.19 8.03 -55.87
C ARG A 4 -67.32 8.91 -54.63
N ALA A 5 -67.61 8.29 -53.52
CA ALA A 5 -67.49 8.92 -52.20
C ALA A 5 -66.02 8.83 -51.71
N ALA A 6 -65.45 9.95 -51.35
CA ALA A 6 -64.07 10.01 -50.75
C ALA A 6 -64.19 9.91 -49.25
N LEU A 7 -63.62 8.86 -48.68
CA LEU A 7 -63.39 8.69 -47.23
C LEU A 7 -62.25 9.57 -46.78
N LYS A 8 -62.48 10.47 -45.83
CA LYS A 8 -61.46 11.24 -45.10
C LYS A 8 -61.00 10.43 -43.92
N VAL A 9 -59.71 10.12 -43.88
CA VAL A 9 -59.02 9.51 -42.75
C VAL A 9 -58.48 10.65 -41.88
N PRO A 10 -58.70 10.65 -40.54
CA PRO A 10 -58.07 11.67 -39.65
C PRO A 10 -56.63 11.32 -39.41
N ALA A 11 -55.76 12.29 -39.54
CA ALA A 11 -54.34 12.20 -39.15
C ALA A 11 -54.21 12.19 -37.62
N VAL A 12 -53.66 11.11 -37.09
CA VAL A 12 -53.23 11.03 -35.69
C VAL A 12 -51.85 11.69 -35.58
N LEU A 13 -51.76 12.83 -34.89
CA LEU A 13 -50.54 13.43 -34.49
C LEU A 13 -49.87 12.57 -33.39
N ALA A 14 -48.80 11.86 -33.73
CA ALA A 14 -47.92 11.22 -32.75
C ALA A 14 -46.98 12.33 -32.16
N ALA A 15 -47.27 12.70 -30.93
CA ALA A 15 -46.38 13.52 -30.14
C ALA A 15 -45.13 12.69 -29.78
N GLY A 16 -44.04 12.92 -30.49
CA GLY A 16 -42.75 12.36 -30.19
C GLY A 16 -42.21 12.95 -28.87
N MET A 17 -42.19 12.17 -27.77
CA MET A 17 -41.41 12.47 -26.59
C MET A 17 -39.92 12.37 -26.98
N ALA A 18 -39.27 13.49 -27.17
CA ALA A 18 -37.79 13.57 -27.24
C ALA A 18 -37.26 13.26 -25.83
N LEU A 19 -36.80 12.03 -25.64
CA LEU A 19 -35.94 11.67 -24.53
C LEU A 19 -34.65 12.49 -24.69
N SER A 20 -34.56 13.62 -24.00
CA SER A 20 -33.32 14.36 -23.84
C SER A 20 -32.36 13.47 -23.04
N THR A 21 -31.48 12.76 -23.75
CA THR A 21 -30.27 12.15 -23.18
C THR A 21 -29.39 13.32 -22.74
N VAL A 22 -29.50 13.70 -21.48
CA VAL A 22 -28.48 14.54 -20.85
C VAL A 22 -27.17 13.76 -20.97
N PRO A 23 -26.14 14.28 -21.65
CA PRO A 23 -24.84 13.63 -21.64
C PRO A 23 -24.39 13.62 -20.19
N ARG A 24 -24.28 12.41 -19.60
CA ARG A 24 -23.60 12.21 -18.35
C ARG A 24 -22.17 12.64 -18.61
N ALA A 25 -21.83 13.88 -18.25
CA ALA A 25 -20.45 14.35 -18.29
C ALA A 25 -19.65 13.28 -17.55
N SER A 26 -18.72 12.63 -18.25
CA SER A 26 -17.73 11.77 -17.61
C SER A 26 -17.03 12.70 -16.62
N ALA A 27 -17.36 12.56 -15.33
CA ALA A 27 -16.62 13.23 -14.29
C ALA A 27 -15.17 12.84 -14.53
N GLU A 28 -14.33 13.80 -14.92
CA GLU A 28 -12.89 13.56 -14.98
C GLU A 28 -12.51 12.94 -13.66
N LEU A 29 -11.95 11.73 -13.70
CA LEU A 29 -11.55 10.96 -12.52
C LEU A 29 -10.32 11.65 -11.91
N THR A 30 -10.56 12.79 -11.28
CA THR A 30 -9.52 13.69 -10.80
C THR A 30 -9.04 13.29 -9.41
N ARG A 31 -7.79 13.61 -9.14
CA ARG A 31 -7.19 13.61 -7.81
C ARG A 31 -8.06 14.40 -6.81
N TRP A 32 -8.14 13.97 -5.56
CA TRP A 32 -8.82 14.74 -4.54
C TRP A 32 -8.29 16.18 -4.44
N SER A 33 -9.18 17.14 -4.15
CA SER A 33 -8.71 18.48 -3.78
C SER A 33 -7.87 18.42 -2.48
N PRO A 34 -6.93 19.35 -2.28
CA PRO A 34 -6.18 19.43 -1.02
C PRO A 34 -7.10 19.50 0.21
N ASP A 35 -8.19 20.24 0.14
CA ASP A 35 -9.17 20.35 1.23
C ASP A 35 -9.83 19.00 1.56
N ARG A 36 -10.18 18.19 0.55
CA ARG A 36 -10.72 16.85 0.79
C ARG A 36 -9.68 15.95 1.48
N ALA A 37 -8.43 15.99 1.02
CA ALA A 37 -7.35 15.22 1.60
C ALA A 37 -7.08 15.63 3.06
N HIS A 38 -7.04 16.93 3.35
CA HIS A 38 -6.86 17.43 4.71
C HIS A 38 -8.05 17.12 5.62
N ARG A 39 -9.30 17.21 5.14
CA ARG A 39 -10.48 16.77 5.92
C ARG A 39 -10.41 15.29 6.27
N TRP A 40 -10.06 14.45 5.30
CA TRP A 40 -9.88 13.02 5.53
C TRP A 40 -8.80 12.77 6.60
N HIS A 41 -7.63 13.39 6.47
CA HIS A 41 -6.51 13.21 7.39
C HIS A 41 -6.86 13.64 8.82
N ARG A 42 -7.49 14.81 8.99
CA ARG A 42 -7.95 15.26 10.32
C ARG A 42 -8.92 14.28 10.98
N ALA A 43 -9.78 13.64 10.19
CA ALA A 43 -10.75 12.66 10.70
C ALA A 43 -10.10 11.34 11.16
N GLN A 44 -8.85 11.04 10.75
CA GLN A 44 -8.14 9.85 11.22
C GLN A 44 -7.43 10.08 12.57
N GLY A 45 -7.12 11.32 12.92
CA GLY A 45 -6.15 11.63 13.96
C GLY A 45 -4.72 11.32 13.53
N TRP A 46 -3.79 11.31 14.47
CA TRP A 46 -2.39 10.97 14.15
C TRP A 46 -2.25 9.45 13.93
N LEU A 47 -1.74 9.08 12.76
CA LEU A 47 -1.58 7.71 12.32
C LEU A 47 -0.20 7.17 12.73
N VAL A 48 -0.21 6.09 13.51
CA VAL A 48 1.00 5.37 13.93
C VAL A 48 0.82 3.90 13.63
N GLY A 49 1.73 3.33 12.87
CA GLY A 49 1.59 1.97 12.40
C GLY A 49 2.92 1.26 12.15
N ALA A 50 2.78 0.10 11.54
CA ALA A 50 3.89 -0.70 11.04
C ALA A 50 3.51 -1.34 9.71
N ASN A 51 4.50 -1.66 8.89
CA ASN A 51 4.33 -2.58 7.78
C ASN A 51 4.11 -3.98 8.37
N PHE A 52 2.98 -4.58 8.03
CA PHE A 52 2.49 -5.79 8.68
C PHE A 52 2.49 -7.00 7.75
N ILE A 53 3.17 -8.01 8.19
CA ILE A 53 3.04 -9.39 7.73
C ILE A 53 3.13 -10.29 8.98
N PRO A 54 2.28 -11.33 9.12
CA PRO A 54 2.40 -12.21 10.28
C PRO A 54 3.76 -12.91 10.30
N ALA A 55 4.37 -13.05 11.48
CA ALA A 55 5.69 -13.66 11.61
C ALA A 55 5.82 -15.06 11.00
N THR A 56 4.69 -15.74 10.79
CA THR A 56 4.59 -17.06 10.16
C THR A 56 4.56 -17.05 8.64
N ALA A 57 4.46 -15.87 8.00
CA ALA A 57 4.46 -15.72 6.55
C ALA A 57 5.77 -15.08 6.06
N ILE A 58 6.29 -15.59 4.94
CA ILE A 58 7.53 -15.08 4.34
C ILE A 58 7.27 -13.96 3.34
N ASN A 59 6.05 -13.91 2.77
CA ASN A 59 5.63 -12.92 1.79
C ASN A 59 4.10 -12.81 1.71
N GLN A 60 3.62 -11.91 0.86
CA GLN A 60 2.20 -11.60 0.65
C GLN A 60 1.40 -12.84 0.20
N LEU A 61 2.04 -13.73 -0.59
CA LEU A 61 1.38 -14.97 -1.05
C LEU A 61 1.15 -15.91 0.13
N GLU A 62 2.17 -16.17 0.95
CA GLU A 62 2.00 -17.03 2.13
C GLU A 62 0.99 -16.44 3.12
N MET A 63 0.95 -15.11 3.27
CA MET A 63 -0.03 -14.45 4.14
C MET A 63 -1.48 -14.69 3.71
N PHE A 64 -1.78 -14.73 2.40
CA PHE A 64 -3.16 -14.71 1.92
C PHE A 64 -3.59 -15.92 1.08
N GLN A 65 -2.75 -16.92 0.82
CA GLN A 65 -3.17 -18.15 0.12
C GLN A 65 -4.12 -18.99 0.99
N PRO A 66 -5.02 -19.84 0.37
CA PRO A 66 -6.02 -20.62 1.11
C PRO A 66 -5.42 -21.55 2.18
N GLY A 67 -4.27 -22.15 1.90
CA GLY A 67 -3.64 -23.16 2.78
C GLY A 67 -2.77 -22.56 3.89
N THR A 68 -2.49 -21.25 3.85
CA THR A 68 -1.51 -20.60 4.76
C THR A 68 -2.08 -19.37 5.47
N PHE A 69 -3.28 -18.91 5.11
CA PHE A 69 -3.95 -17.81 5.80
C PHE A 69 -4.27 -18.19 7.24
N ASP A 70 -3.64 -17.53 8.20
CA ASP A 70 -3.79 -17.78 9.64
C ASP A 70 -4.47 -16.61 10.36
N PRO A 71 -5.80 -16.60 10.45
CA PRO A 71 -6.54 -15.53 11.12
C PRO A 71 -6.29 -15.47 12.64
N ARG A 72 -5.83 -16.57 13.30
CA ARG A 72 -5.53 -16.57 14.73
C ARG A 72 -4.21 -15.85 14.98
N ARG A 73 -3.20 -16.10 14.16
CA ARG A 73 -1.91 -15.40 14.26
C ARG A 73 -2.10 -13.92 13.97
N ILE A 74 -2.82 -13.55 12.90
CA ILE A 74 -3.16 -12.17 12.57
C ILE A 74 -3.87 -11.47 13.74
N ASP A 75 -4.87 -12.12 14.35
CA ASP A 75 -5.60 -11.56 15.51
C ASP A 75 -4.69 -11.29 16.70
N SER A 76 -3.84 -12.25 17.03
CA SER A 76 -2.89 -12.12 18.15
C SER A 76 -1.89 -10.97 17.94
N GLU A 77 -1.33 -10.85 16.74
CA GLU A 77 -0.35 -9.80 16.42
C GLU A 77 -1.00 -8.41 16.33
N LEU A 78 -2.20 -8.30 15.74
CA LEU A 78 -2.93 -7.02 15.70
C LEU A 78 -3.43 -6.59 17.09
N ARG A 79 -3.76 -7.54 17.98
CA ARG A 79 -4.00 -7.23 19.39
C ARG A 79 -2.77 -6.61 20.05
N THR A 80 -1.59 -7.16 19.81
CA THR A 80 -0.33 -6.60 20.31
C THR A 80 -0.07 -5.21 19.72
N ALA A 81 -0.32 -5.00 18.41
CA ALA A 81 -0.24 -3.69 17.78
C ALA A 81 -1.10 -2.64 18.52
N LYS A 82 -2.35 -2.97 18.82
CA LYS A 82 -3.25 -2.11 19.62
C LYS A 82 -2.69 -1.82 21.00
N LEU A 83 -2.17 -2.82 21.71
CA LEU A 83 -1.65 -2.69 23.08
C LEU A 83 -0.42 -1.78 23.15
N ILE A 84 0.41 -1.75 22.13
CA ILE A 84 1.55 -0.84 22.06
C ILE A 84 1.20 0.55 21.54
N GLY A 85 -0.02 0.77 21.03
CA GLY A 85 -0.52 2.09 20.63
C GLY A 85 -0.63 2.31 19.13
N LEU A 86 -0.43 1.30 18.28
CA LEU A 86 -0.65 1.42 16.84
C LEU A 86 -2.16 1.50 16.54
N ASN A 87 -2.52 2.29 15.53
CA ASN A 87 -3.90 2.45 15.05
C ASN A 87 -4.07 2.17 13.56
N THR A 88 -2.98 1.84 12.89
CA THR A 88 -2.96 1.47 11.48
C THR A 88 -1.87 0.44 11.19
N VAL A 89 -2.01 -0.28 10.09
CA VAL A 89 -0.97 -1.16 9.52
C VAL A 89 -0.94 -1.01 8.01
N ARG A 90 0.24 -1.13 7.39
CA ARG A 90 0.40 -1.18 5.94
C ARG A 90 0.58 -2.63 5.52
N VAL A 91 -0.23 -3.11 4.56
CA VAL A 91 -0.37 -4.53 4.24
C VAL A 91 -0.28 -4.74 2.74
N PHE A 92 0.65 -5.57 2.32
CA PHE A 92 0.91 -5.87 0.93
C PHE A 92 0.00 -6.98 0.41
N LEU A 93 -0.60 -6.74 -0.75
CA LEU A 93 -1.41 -7.71 -1.51
C LEU A 93 -0.62 -8.22 -2.71
N HIS A 94 -1.20 -9.17 -3.46
CA HIS A 94 -0.55 -9.74 -4.64
C HIS A 94 -1.59 -10.12 -5.70
N ASP A 95 -1.34 -9.76 -6.96
CA ASP A 95 -2.21 -10.03 -8.10
C ASP A 95 -2.43 -11.54 -8.37
N LEU A 96 -1.42 -12.38 -8.12
CA LEU A 96 -1.56 -13.83 -8.26
C LEU A 96 -2.61 -14.44 -7.32
N LEU A 97 -2.89 -13.83 -6.15
CA LEU A 97 -3.96 -14.29 -5.26
C LEU A 97 -5.34 -14.12 -5.89
N TRP A 98 -5.49 -13.07 -6.68
CA TRP A 98 -6.71 -12.82 -7.46
C TRP A 98 -6.89 -13.85 -8.57
N VAL A 99 -5.80 -14.20 -9.24
CA VAL A 99 -5.79 -15.23 -10.31
C VAL A 99 -6.07 -16.61 -9.72
N GLN A 100 -5.47 -16.94 -8.58
CA GLN A 100 -5.58 -18.26 -7.94
C GLN A 100 -7.00 -18.57 -7.48
N ASP A 101 -7.61 -17.66 -6.72
CA ASP A 101 -8.90 -17.86 -6.05
C ASP A 101 -9.53 -16.52 -5.68
N ARG A 102 -10.06 -15.84 -6.67
CA ARG A 102 -10.65 -14.51 -6.50
C ARG A 102 -11.65 -14.44 -5.34
N VAL A 103 -12.60 -15.36 -5.30
CA VAL A 103 -13.68 -15.34 -4.30
C VAL A 103 -13.13 -15.64 -2.90
N GLY A 104 -12.27 -16.62 -2.79
CA GLY A 104 -11.62 -16.97 -1.52
C GLY A 104 -10.68 -15.87 -1.05
N PHE A 105 -9.89 -15.25 -1.95
CA PHE A 105 -9.05 -14.12 -1.61
C PHE A 105 -9.87 -12.94 -1.08
N GLN A 106 -10.97 -12.59 -1.72
CA GLN A 106 -11.88 -11.55 -1.24
C GLN A 106 -12.44 -11.86 0.16
N ARG A 107 -12.79 -13.12 0.44
CA ARG A 107 -13.24 -13.54 1.78
C ARG A 107 -12.14 -13.43 2.83
N ARG A 108 -10.90 -13.85 2.51
CA ARG A 108 -9.75 -13.74 3.42
C ARG A 108 -9.40 -12.29 3.70
N LEU A 109 -9.47 -11.43 2.69
CA LEU A 109 -9.25 -10.00 2.84
C LEU A 109 -10.34 -9.33 3.71
N ALA A 110 -11.62 -9.69 3.52
CA ALA A 110 -12.70 -9.24 4.39
C ALA A 110 -12.47 -9.70 5.85
N ARG A 111 -12.06 -10.96 6.03
CA ARG A 111 -11.74 -11.48 7.37
C ARG A 111 -10.57 -10.74 8.03
N PHE A 112 -9.55 -10.39 7.26
CA PHE A 112 -8.44 -9.54 7.75
C PHE A 112 -8.95 -8.17 8.21
N VAL A 113 -9.79 -7.51 7.41
CA VAL A 113 -10.40 -6.20 7.75
C VAL A 113 -11.26 -6.30 9.01
N ASP A 114 -12.04 -7.38 9.17
CA ASP A 114 -12.84 -7.63 10.39
C ASP A 114 -11.95 -7.74 11.63
N ILE A 115 -10.86 -8.50 11.55
CA ILE A 115 -9.90 -8.67 12.66
C ILE A 115 -9.23 -7.32 12.98
N ALA A 116 -8.74 -6.60 11.98
CA ALA A 116 -8.10 -5.30 12.18
C ALA A 116 -9.06 -4.30 12.84
N ALA A 117 -10.30 -4.24 12.37
CA ALA A 117 -11.33 -3.37 12.92
C ALA A 117 -11.72 -3.72 14.36
N HIS A 118 -11.73 -5.02 14.73
CA HIS A 118 -11.95 -5.47 16.10
C HIS A 118 -10.92 -4.86 17.06
N HIS A 119 -9.69 -4.69 16.61
CA HIS A 119 -8.61 -4.04 17.38
C HIS A 119 -8.55 -2.52 17.19
N GLY A 120 -9.46 -1.92 16.39
CA GLY A 120 -9.44 -0.48 16.10
C GLY A 120 -8.28 -0.07 15.19
N ILE A 121 -7.78 -1.00 14.39
CA ILE A 121 -6.68 -0.80 13.43
C ILE A 121 -7.26 -0.70 12.03
N LYS A 122 -6.79 0.29 11.25
CA LYS A 122 -7.20 0.50 9.85
C LYS A 122 -6.06 0.12 8.92
N PRO A 123 -6.22 -0.84 8.00
CA PRO A 123 -5.19 -1.17 7.02
C PRO A 123 -5.08 -0.12 5.91
N LEU A 124 -3.84 0.23 5.55
CA LEU A 124 -3.44 0.84 4.29
C LEU A 124 -2.95 -0.31 3.40
N PHE A 125 -3.71 -0.66 2.37
CA PHE A 125 -3.36 -1.77 1.49
C PHE A 125 -2.45 -1.33 0.36
N VAL A 126 -1.38 -2.10 0.12
CA VAL A 126 -0.47 -1.96 -1.03
C VAL A 126 -0.89 -2.96 -2.09
N LEU A 127 -1.15 -2.49 -3.32
CA LEU A 127 -1.63 -3.35 -4.40
C LEU A 127 -0.49 -4.00 -5.18
N PHE A 128 0.52 -3.21 -5.56
CA PHE A 128 1.69 -3.65 -6.32
C PHE A 128 2.99 -3.30 -5.62
N ASP A 129 4.05 -4.00 -5.96
CA ASP A 129 5.35 -3.88 -5.31
C ASP A 129 6.47 -4.24 -6.28
N SER A 130 7.48 -3.39 -6.42
CA SER A 130 8.64 -3.64 -7.29
C SER A 130 9.85 -4.23 -6.57
N CYS A 131 9.71 -4.59 -5.28
CA CYS A 131 10.84 -5.02 -4.46
C CYS A 131 11.08 -6.53 -4.52
N TRP A 132 12.34 -6.92 -4.54
CA TRP A 132 12.87 -8.27 -4.40
C TRP A 132 12.60 -9.18 -5.60
N ASP A 133 12.20 -10.46 -5.38
CA ASP A 133 12.16 -11.51 -6.41
C ASP A 133 11.11 -11.21 -7.51
N PRO A 134 11.54 -11.00 -8.77
CA PRO A 134 10.62 -10.70 -9.88
C PRO A 134 9.82 -11.92 -10.38
N HIS A 135 10.06 -13.10 -9.84
CA HIS A 135 9.43 -14.35 -10.30
C HIS A 135 8.53 -15.01 -9.24
N PRO A 136 7.44 -14.33 -8.81
CA PRO A 136 6.51 -14.89 -7.82
C PRO A 136 5.87 -16.18 -8.32
N ARG A 137 5.62 -17.12 -7.39
CA ARG A 137 4.96 -18.40 -7.70
C ARG A 137 3.92 -18.72 -6.64
N LEU A 138 2.77 -19.19 -7.09
CA LEU A 138 1.72 -19.74 -6.21
C LEU A 138 2.15 -21.06 -5.58
N GLY A 139 1.46 -21.45 -4.51
CA GLY A 139 1.72 -22.69 -3.78
C GLY A 139 2.67 -22.49 -2.60
N LYS A 140 3.36 -23.58 -2.21
CA LYS A 140 4.29 -23.53 -1.08
C LYS A 140 5.40 -22.52 -1.39
N GLN A 141 5.55 -21.54 -0.50
CA GLN A 141 6.66 -20.59 -0.59
C GLN A 141 7.96 -21.25 -0.09
N ARG A 142 9.09 -20.75 -0.60
CA ARG A 142 10.40 -21.19 -0.12
C ARG A 142 10.62 -20.81 1.34
N ASP A 143 11.44 -21.57 2.02
CA ASP A 143 11.92 -21.14 3.33
C ASP A 143 12.87 -19.94 3.19
N PRO A 144 12.99 -19.09 4.21
CA PRO A 144 13.93 -17.98 4.17
C PRO A 144 15.37 -18.48 4.05
N ILE A 145 16.20 -17.76 3.31
CA ILE A 145 17.65 -18.00 3.33
C ILE A 145 18.15 -17.58 4.71
N PRO A 146 18.73 -18.49 5.51
CA PRO A 146 19.17 -18.15 6.85
C PRO A 146 20.18 -17.00 6.84
N GLY A 147 19.96 -16.01 7.68
CA GLY A 147 20.86 -14.87 7.81
C GLY A 147 20.70 -13.80 6.72
N VAL A 148 19.68 -13.88 5.85
CA VAL A 148 19.46 -12.94 4.74
C VAL A 148 18.13 -12.19 4.89
N HIS A 149 18.21 -10.87 4.91
CA HIS A 149 17.07 -9.96 5.01
C HIS A 149 16.03 -10.21 3.92
N ASN A 150 14.78 -10.39 4.30
CA ASN A 150 13.60 -10.43 3.43
C ASN A 150 13.74 -11.30 2.18
N SER A 151 14.50 -12.40 2.29
CA SER A 151 14.94 -13.21 1.17
C SER A 151 13.84 -13.98 0.43
N GLY A 152 12.64 -14.04 0.98
CA GLY A 152 11.49 -14.71 0.36
C GLY A 152 10.42 -13.77 -0.18
N TRP A 153 10.63 -12.45 -0.10
CA TRP A 153 9.68 -11.47 -0.61
C TRP A 153 9.63 -11.47 -2.14
N VAL A 154 8.46 -11.19 -2.71
CA VAL A 154 8.22 -11.28 -4.15
C VAL A 154 7.53 -10.05 -4.69
N GLN A 155 7.83 -9.69 -5.94
CA GLN A 155 7.20 -8.57 -6.64
C GLN A 155 5.75 -8.87 -7.02
N SER A 156 4.92 -7.83 -7.06
CA SER A 156 3.58 -7.83 -7.63
C SER A 156 3.36 -6.53 -8.46
N PRO A 157 3.06 -6.62 -9.78
CA PRO A 157 3.08 -7.83 -10.58
C PRO A 157 4.51 -8.33 -10.76
N GLY A 158 4.67 -9.65 -10.88
CA GLY A 158 5.96 -10.21 -11.25
C GLY A 158 6.33 -9.90 -12.71
N ALA A 159 7.59 -10.18 -13.07
CA ALA A 159 8.14 -9.87 -14.38
C ALA A 159 7.30 -10.42 -15.56
N GLU A 160 6.66 -11.57 -15.40
CA GLU A 160 5.79 -12.17 -16.41
C GLU A 160 4.54 -11.31 -16.64
N HIS A 161 3.79 -10.97 -15.59
CA HIS A 161 2.58 -10.17 -15.70
C HIS A 161 2.87 -8.73 -16.12
N LEU A 162 4.02 -8.19 -15.73
CA LEU A 162 4.45 -6.86 -16.15
C LEU A 162 4.81 -6.81 -17.65
N SER A 163 5.33 -7.92 -18.21
CA SER A 163 5.84 -8.01 -19.57
C SER A 163 4.77 -8.06 -20.64
N ASP A 164 3.71 -8.81 -20.39
CA ASP A 164 2.73 -9.19 -21.40
C ASP A 164 1.50 -8.30 -21.35
N PRO A 165 1.24 -7.50 -22.40
CA PRO A 165 0.04 -6.66 -22.46
C PRO A 165 -1.27 -7.41 -22.26
N ARG A 166 -1.32 -8.73 -22.52
CA ARG A 166 -2.49 -9.57 -22.25
C ARG A 166 -2.85 -9.63 -20.78
N HIS A 167 -1.86 -9.52 -19.88
CA HIS A 167 -2.09 -9.46 -18.45
C HIS A 167 -2.68 -8.12 -17.95
N ARG A 168 -2.64 -7.05 -18.75
CA ARG A 168 -3.24 -5.74 -18.39
C ARG A 168 -4.70 -5.86 -17.92
N ARG A 169 -5.47 -6.71 -18.58
CA ARG A 169 -6.85 -6.97 -18.17
C ARG A 169 -6.93 -7.62 -16.80
N VAL A 170 -6.08 -8.61 -16.54
CA VAL A 170 -6.04 -9.32 -15.24
C VAL A 170 -5.65 -8.36 -14.12
N LEU A 171 -4.60 -7.54 -14.34
CA LEU A 171 -4.16 -6.53 -13.36
C LEU A 171 -5.25 -5.49 -13.10
N ARG A 172 -5.95 -5.03 -14.14
CA ARG A 172 -7.08 -4.12 -14.00
C ARG A 172 -8.22 -4.77 -13.20
N ASP A 173 -8.59 -6.01 -13.53
CA ASP A 173 -9.67 -6.74 -12.85
C ASP A 173 -9.32 -6.97 -11.37
N TYR A 174 -8.05 -7.20 -11.03
CA TYR A 174 -7.55 -7.27 -9.67
C TYR A 174 -7.72 -5.92 -8.94
N VAL A 175 -7.18 -4.83 -9.49
CA VAL A 175 -7.27 -3.48 -8.89
C VAL A 175 -8.74 -3.10 -8.67
N VAL A 176 -9.54 -3.15 -9.73
CA VAL A 176 -10.95 -2.75 -9.66
C VAL A 176 -11.75 -3.65 -8.71
N GLY A 177 -11.49 -4.97 -8.75
CA GLY A 177 -12.22 -5.93 -7.92
C GLY A 177 -11.93 -5.81 -6.44
N VAL A 178 -10.64 -5.60 -6.07
CA VAL A 178 -10.24 -5.38 -4.67
C VAL A 178 -10.83 -4.07 -4.13
N LEU A 179 -10.65 -2.97 -4.86
CA LEU A 179 -11.18 -1.68 -4.42
C LEU A 179 -12.71 -1.67 -4.35
N SER A 180 -13.39 -2.28 -5.31
CA SER A 180 -14.85 -2.32 -5.35
C SER A 180 -15.46 -2.99 -4.13
N GLN A 181 -14.79 -4.00 -3.57
CA GLN A 181 -15.24 -4.70 -2.37
C GLN A 181 -15.30 -3.76 -1.16
N PHE A 182 -14.36 -2.82 -1.05
CA PHE A 182 -14.22 -1.95 0.12
C PHE A 182 -14.43 -0.46 -0.19
N ARG A 183 -14.93 -0.10 -1.36
CA ARG A 183 -14.99 1.30 -1.81
C ARG A 183 -15.69 2.26 -0.84
N HIS A 184 -16.63 1.76 -0.03
CA HIS A 184 -17.36 2.54 0.98
C HIS A 184 -17.03 2.12 2.42
N ASP A 185 -16.08 1.21 2.60
CA ASP A 185 -15.75 0.68 3.91
C ASP A 185 -14.72 1.56 4.63
N LYS A 186 -15.18 2.32 5.61
CA LYS A 186 -14.34 3.23 6.41
C LYS A 186 -13.34 2.52 7.34
N ARG A 187 -13.40 1.19 7.42
CA ARG A 187 -12.41 0.39 8.16
C ARG A 187 -11.09 0.27 7.39
N VAL A 188 -11.12 0.43 6.07
CA VAL A 188 -9.93 0.54 5.23
C VAL A 188 -9.48 1.99 5.21
N LEU A 189 -8.19 2.23 5.54
CA LEU A 189 -7.60 3.56 5.64
C LEU A 189 -7.40 4.20 4.26
N GLY A 190 -6.79 3.47 3.34
CA GLY A 190 -6.39 3.96 2.02
C GLY A 190 -5.82 2.86 1.15
N TRP A 191 -5.44 3.24 -0.07
CA TRP A 191 -4.88 2.37 -1.09
C TRP A 191 -3.54 2.93 -1.56
N ASP A 192 -2.47 2.23 -1.26
CA ASP A 192 -1.14 2.44 -1.80
C ASP A 192 -1.04 1.60 -3.08
N LEU A 193 -1.05 2.26 -4.22
CA LEU A 193 -1.22 1.59 -5.51
C LEU A 193 0.03 0.86 -5.96
N TRP A 194 1.21 1.35 -5.54
CA TRP A 194 2.48 0.72 -5.90
C TRP A 194 3.58 1.11 -4.91
N ASN A 195 4.20 0.11 -4.30
CA ASN A 195 5.38 0.26 -3.47
C ASN A 195 6.64 0.37 -4.34
N GLU A 196 7.44 1.42 -4.11
CA GLU A 196 8.75 1.62 -4.72
C GLU A 196 8.81 1.25 -6.22
N PRO A 197 8.01 1.91 -7.06
CA PRO A 197 7.82 1.50 -8.47
C PRO A 197 9.11 1.47 -9.29
N ASP A 198 10.12 2.26 -8.94
CA ASP A 198 11.42 2.35 -9.58
C ASP A 198 12.55 1.62 -8.82
N ASN A 199 12.20 0.77 -7.84
CA ASN A 199 13.21 -0.02 -7.11
C ASN A 199 13.96 -0.96 -8.08
N PRO A 200 15.31 -0.89 -8.14
CA PRO A 200 16.10 -1.70 -9.08
C PRO A 200 16.12 -3.19 -8.74
N ALA A 201 15.75 -3.58 -7.50
CA ALA A 201 15.84 -4.94 -6.98
C ALA A 201 17.27 -5.51 -7.11
N ASP A 202 18.27 -4.78 -6.62
CA ASP A 202 19.71 -5.06 -6.82
C ASP A 202 20.12 -6.50 -6.50
N ALA A 203 19.52 -7.10 -5.47
CA ALA A 203 19.76 -8.51 -5.12
C ALA A 203 19.34 -9.50 -6.23
N TYR A 204 18.51 -9.06 -7.16
CA TYR A 204 17.98 -9.83 -8.28
C TYR A 204 18.37 -9.28 -9.66
N LYS A 205 19.35 -8.37 -9.74
CA LYS A 205 19.77 -7.67 -10.97
C LYS A 205 20.04 -8.59 -12.17
N ASP A 206 20.48 -9.84 -11.94
CA ASP A 206 20.81 -10.80 -13.00
C ASP A 206 19.55 -11.44 -13.64
N VAL A 207 18.42 -11.41 -12.94
CA VAL A 207 17.14 -11.99 -13.38
C VAL A 207 16.02 -10.96 -13.49
N GLU A 208 16.26 -9.73 -13.01
CA GLU A 208 15.34 -8.61 -13.11
C GLU A 208 15.25 -8.09 -14.55
N ARG A 209 14.10 -7.58 -14.92
CA ARG A 209 13.89 -6.94 -16.23
C ARG A 209 14.63 -5.62 -16.33
N ARG A 210 15.40 -5.46 -17.39
CA ARG A 210 16.11 -4.19 -17.67
C ARG A 210 15.18 -3.01 -17.96
N ASP A 211 13.96 -3.28 -18.49
CA ASP A 211 12.95 -2.28 -18.82
C ASP A 211 11.83 -2.18 -17.77
N LYS A 212 12.07 -2.69 -16.53
CA LYS A 212 11.07 -2.68 -15.47
C LYS A 212 10.53 -1.28 -15.20
N VAL A 213 11.41 -0.31 -14.96
CA VAL A 213 11.03 1.06 -14.61
C VAL A 213 10.18 1.70 -15.72
N ASP A 214 10.55 1.52 -16.99
CA ASP A 214 9.78 2.02 -18.13
C ASP A 214 8.37 1.40 -18.17
N ARG A 215 8.28 0.07 -17.94
CA ARG A 215 6.99 -0.64 -17.88
C ARG A 215 6.11 -0.16 -16.74
N VAL A 216 6.73 0.09 -15.60
CA VAL A 216 6.01 0.62 -14.43
C VAL A 216 5.56 2.06 -14.67
N ALA A 217 6.40 2.91 -15.28
CA ALA A 217 6.04 4.27 -15.67
C ALA A 217 4.83 4.31 -16.61
N GLU A 218 4.74 3.37 -17.56
CA GLU A 218 3.57 3.23 -18.43
C GLU A 218 2.31 2.72 -17.68
N LEU A 219 2.48 1.87 -16.68
CA LEU A 219 1.38 1.17 -16.01
C LEU A 219 0.81 1.95 -14.83
N LEU A 220 1.64 2.60 -14.04
CA LEU A 220 1.24 3.29 -12.80
C LEU A 220 0.13 4.33 -13.00
N PRO A 221 0.16 5.19 -14.04
CA PRO A 221 -0.96 6.09 -14.33
C PRO A 221 -2.26 5.36 -14.63
N GLN A 222 -2.19 4.21 -15.31
CA GLN A 222 -3.37 3.38 -15.59
C GLN A 222 -3.93 2.76 -14.31
N VAL A 223 -3.06 2.33 -13.38
CA VAL A 223 -3.48 1.81 -12.07
C VAL A 223 -4.23 2.89 -11.29
N PHE A 224 -3.75 4.13 -11.27
CA PHE A 224 -4.49 5.26 -10.70
C PHE A 224 -5.86 5.44 -11.37
N GLN A 225 -5.95 5.39 -12.70
CA GLN A 225 -7.21 5.51 -13.44
C GLN A 225 -8.18 4.37 -13.08
N TRP A 226 -7.70 3.12 -13.04
CA TRP A 226 -8.52 1.97 -12.65
C TRP A 226 -9.04 2.10 -11.21
N ALA A 227 -8.18 2.47 -10.29
CA ALA A 227 -8.56 2.69 -8.90
C ALA A 227 -9.58 3.82 -8.75
N ARG A 228 -9.38 4.95 -9.44
CA ARG A 228 -10.33 6.07 -9.42
C ARG A 228 -11.67 5.74 -10.05
N SER A 229 -11.71 4.85 -11.07
CA SER A 229 -12.97 4.43 -11.70
C SER A 229 -13.93 3.73 -10.74
N VAL A 230 -13.41 3.23 -9.61
CA VAL A 230 -14.21 2.62 -8.52
C VAL A 230 -14.84 3.68 -7.61
N ASP A 231 -14.34 4.92 -7.63
CA ASP A 231 -14.75 6.03 -6.74
C ASP A 231 -14.70 5.65 -5.25
N PRO A 232 -13.54 5.23 -4.72
CA PRO A 232 -13.43 4.85 -3.32
C PRO A 232 -13.52 6.09 -2.41
N VAL A 233 -14.10 5.90 -1.19
CA VAL A 233 -14.09 6.95 -0.15
C VAL A 233 -12.74 7.10 0.53
N GLN A 234 -11.83 6.19 0.27
CA GLN A 234 -10.45 6.19 0.77
C GLN A 234 -9.53 6.90 -0.22
N PRO A 235 -8.41 7.51 0.24
CA PRO A 235 -7.43 8.12 -0.65
C PRO A 235 -6.62 7.07 -1.42
N LEU A 236 -6.15 7.49 -2.58
CA LEU A 236 -5.19 6.75 -3.42
C LEU A 236 -3.82 7.40 -3.29
N THR A 237 -2.78 6.60 -3.20
CA THR A 237 -1.39 7.07 -3.13
C THR A 237 -0.44 6.09 -3.80
N SER A 238 0.79 6.53 -4.06
CA SER A 238 1.98 5.71 -4.30
C SER A 238 3.18 6.51 -3.78
N GLY A 239 3.95 5.92 -2.90
CA GLY A 239 4.96 6.65 -2.11
C GLY A 239 6.27 6.87 -2.85
N VAL A 240 6.83 8.08 -2.75
CA VAL A 240 8.20 8.37 -3.19
C VAL A 240 9.21 7.83 -2.16
N TRP A 241 10.34 7.30 -2.62
CA TRP A 241 11.36 6.73 -1.74
C TRP A 241 12.78 7.15 -2.12
N ASP A 242 13.06 7.34 -3.42
CA ASP A 242 14.35 7.79 -3.95
C ASP A 242 14.18 9.00 -4.86
N GLY A 243 15.27 9.72 -5.13
CA GLY A 243 15.33 10.86 -6.04
C GLY A 243 15.17 12.23 -5.37
N GLU A 244 14.93 13.23 -6.21
CA GLU A 244 14.74 14.63 -5.85
C GLU A 244 13.25 14.97 -5.82
N TRP A 245 12.73 15.39 -4.66
CA TRP A 245 11.29 15.62 -4.51
C TRP A 245 10.91 17.11 -4.47
N GLY A 246 11.82 17.96 -3.98
CA GLY A 246 11.57 19.38 -3.74
C GLY A 246 11.40 20.19 -5.00
N ASP A 247 12.33 20.04 -5.96
CA ASP A 247 12.31 20.75 -7.24
C ASP A 247 11.56 19.97 -8.33
N PRO A 248 10.38 20.43 -8.78
CA PRO A 248 9.61 19.73 -9.84
C PRO A 248 10.39 19.49 -11.13
N ALA A 249 11.37 20.35 -11.47
CA ALA A 249 12.17 20.22 -12.69
C ALA A 249 13.19 19.06 -12.59
N ARG A 250 13.54 18.63 -11.39
CA ARG A 250 14.53 17.58 -11.12
C ARG A 250 13.92 16.22 -10.83
N ARG A 251 12.60 16.16 -10.65
CA ARG A 251 11.89 14.90 -10.40
C ARG A 251 12.02 13.98 -11.60
N ASN A 252 12.34 12.70 -11.35
CA ASN A 252 12.20 11.67 -12.36
C ASN A 252 10.72 11.44 -12.76
N GLU A 253 10.47 10.64 -13.78
CA GLU A 253 9.11 10.40 -14.29
C GLU A 253 8.22 9.72 -13.23
N ILE A 254 8.74 8.73 -12.52
CA ILE A 254 8.01 8.00 -11.48
C ILE A 254 7.63 8.94 -10.33
N ASN A 255 8.58 9.76 -9.83
CA ASN A 255 8.29 10.71 -8.77
C ASN A 255 7.20 11.73 -9.20
N ARG A 256 7.21 12.19 -10.46
CA ARG A 256 6.15 13.07 -10.98
C ARG A 256 4.79 12.37 -10.93
N ILE A 257 4.70 11.14 -11.45
CA ILE A 257 3.45 10.36 -11.42
C ILE A 257 2.95 10.19 -9.99
N GLN A 258 3.82 9.78 -9.06
CA GLN A 258 3.48 9.57 -7.66
C GLN A 258 2.97 10.85 -7.00
N LEU A 259 3.72 11.94 -7.10
CA LEU A 259 3.39 13.21 -6.44
C LEU A 259 2.20 13.92 -7.09
N ASP A 260 2.00 13.79 -8.40
CA ASP A 260 0.92 14.47 -9.12
C ASP A 260 -0.42 13.71 -9.02
N LEU A 261 -0.40 12.38 -8.90
CA LEU A 261 -1.62 11.59 -8.91
C LEU A 261 -2.11 11.18 -7.51
N SER A 262 -1.28 11.22 -6.48
CA SER A 262 -1.63 10.80 -5.11
C SER A 262 -2.53 11.80 -4.40
N ASP A 263 -3.58 11.34 -3.74
CA ASP A 263 -4.50 12.17 -2.95
C ASP A 263 -3.85 12.68 -1.66
N VAL A 264 -3.07 11.83 -1.01
CA VAL A 264 -2.19 12.10 0.13
C VAL A 264 -0.77 11.72 -0.27
N ILE A 265 0.23 12.41 0.25
CA ILE A 265 1.61 12.10 -0.08
C ILE A 265 2.13 11.03 0.87
N THR A 266 2.56 9.90 0.32
CA THR A 266 3.29 8.89 1.07
C THR A 266 4.76 8.90 0.65
N PHE A 267 5.66 8.55 1.57
CA PHE A 267 7.08 8.52 1.31
C PHE A 267 7.80 7.56 2.24
N HIS A 268 9.01 7.13 1.85
CA HIS A 268 9.92 6.37 2.69
C HIS A 268 11.12 7.21 3.08
N SER A 269 11.60 7.06 4.29
CA SER A 269 12.84 7.68 4.73
C SER A 269 13.48 6.90 5.86
N TYR A 270 14.60 6.27 5.58
CA TYR A 270 15.45 5.60 6.56
C TYR A 270 16.62 6.46 7.04
N ALA A 271 16.57 7.75 6.76
CA ALA A 271 17.57 8.71 7.17
C ALA A 271 17.48 9.02 8.68
N ASP A 272 18.56 9.55 9.22
CA ASP A 272 18.62 10.14 10.54
C ASP A 272 17.64 11.32 10.69
N ARG A 273 17.58 11.93 11.87
CA ARG A 273 16.72 13.08 12.14
C ARG A 273 16.85 14.18 11.08
N ARG A 274 18.07 14.58 10.73
CA ARG A 274 18.31 15.70 9.82
C ARG A 274 17.84 15.38 8.41
N GLY A 275 18.18 14.22 7.92
CA GLY A 275 17.74 13.76 6.61
C GLY A 275 16.22 13.60 6.54
N PHE A 276 15.60 13.08 7.59
CA PHE A 276 14.14 12.93 7.66
C PHE A 276 13.43 14.31 7.64
N GLU A 277 13.90 15.28 8.44
CA GLU A 277 13.35 16.64 8.43
C GLU A 277 13.52 17.32 7.06
N ALA A 278 14.66 17.11 6.37
CA ALA A 278 14.89 17.63 5.02
C ALA A 278 13.86 17.06 4.02
N ARG A 279 13.56 15.76 4.07
CA ARG A 279 12.52 15.16 3.22
C ARG A 279 11.12 15.73 3.49
N LEU A 280 10.80 16.05 4.74
CA LEU A 280 9.54 16.75 5.06
C LEU A 280 9.48 18.15 4.46
N GLU A 281 10.59 18.91 4.50
CA GLU A 281 10.64 20.26 3.90
C GLU A 281 10.50 20.21 2.37
N GLU A 282 11.08 19.21 1.69
CA GLU A 282 10.92 18.99 0.25
C GLU A 282 9.44 18.73 -0.14
N LEU A 283 8.69 18.00 0.70
CA LEU A 283 7.31 17.61 0.39
C LEU A 283 6.26 18.63 0.87
N THR A 284 6.58 19.45 1.86
CA THR A 284 5.65 20.45 2.44
C THR A 284 5.02 21.37 1.40
N PRO A 285 5.74 21.91 0.37
CA PRO A 285 5.16 22.79 -0.63
C PRO A 285 4.06 22.16 -1.50
N ILE A 286 3.97 20.82 -1.54
CA ILE A 286 2.89 20.13 -2.27
C ILE A 286 1.52 20.39 -1.65
N GLY A 287 1.47 20.80 -0.38
CA GLY A 287 0.24 21.24 0.30
C GLY A 287 -0.76 20.13 0.57
N ARG A 288 -0.30 18.90 0.83
CA ARG A 288 -1.14 17.73 1.11
C ARG A 288 -0.73 17.02 2.40
N PRO A 289 -1.64 16.27 3.03
CA PRO A 289 -1.26 15.42 4.17
C PRO A 289 -0.15 14.44 3.78
N MET A 290 0.75 14.17 4.72
CA MET A 290 1.90 13.29 4.52
C MET A 290 1.84 12.07 5.44
N LEU A 291 2.25 10.91 4.92
CA LEU A 291 2.46 9.68 5.66
C LEU A 291 3.84 9.13 5.30
N CYS A 292 4.72 8.99 6.28
CA CYS A 292 5.95 8.22 6.11
C CYS A 292 5.60 6.73 6.24
N THR A 293 5.47 6.06 5.11
CA THR A 293 5.02 4.66 5.05
C THR A 293 6.09 3.64 5.31
N GLU A 294 7.36 4.09 5.38
CA GLU A 294 8.48 3.29 5.85
C GLU A 294 9.54 4.16 6.51
N TYR A 295 9.88 3.82 7.74
CA TYR A 295 11.04 4.33 8.47
C TYR A 295 11.55 3.26 9.42
N MET A 296 12.60 3.53 10.13
CA MET A 296 13.29 2.72 11.12
C MET A 296 14.31 1.75 10.51
N ALA A 297 15.55 2.19 10.56
CA ALA A 297 16.75 1.40 10.31
C ALA A 297 17.78 1.82 11.37
N ARG A 298 17.92 1.02 12.42
CA ARG A 298 18.64 1.44 13.66
C ARG A 298 20.09 1.77 13.42
N THR A 299 20.77 1.07 12.51
CA THR A 299 22.18 1.35 12.19
C THR A 299 22.38 2.64 11.39
N LEU A 300 21.28 3.24 10.89
CA LEU A 300 21.27 4.51 10.18
C LEU A 300 20.72 5.66 11.05
N ASP A 301 20.61 5.46 12.36
CA ASP A 301 20.02 6.41 13.31
C ASP A 301 18.56 6.80 13.03
N SER A 302 17.89 6.08 12.13
CA SER A 302 16.45 6.15 11.92
C SER A 302 15.77 5.24 12.94
N THR A 303 15.43 5.76 14.10
CA THR A 303 14.87 5.00 15.22
C THR A 303 13.48 5.53 15.60
N VAL A 304 12.74 4.75 16.39
CA VAL A 304 11.44 5.18 16.92
C VAL A 304 11.59 6.46 17.74
N GLU A 305 12.58 6.51 18.62
CA GLU A 305 12.82 7.64 19.51
C GLU A 305 13.25 8.91 18.75
N THR A 306 13.92 8.75 17.61
CA THR A 306 14.38 9.87 16.79
C THR A 306 13.27 10.41 15.89
N ILE A 307 12.55 9.54 15.20
CA ILE A 307 11.64 9.92 14.09
C ILE A 307 10.21 10.16 14.58
N LEU A 308 9.69 9.31 15.47
CA LEU A 308 8.28 9.38 15.86
C LEU A 308 7.87 10.69 16.55
N PRO A 309 8.70 11.34 17.40
CA PRO A 309 8.41 12.67 17.93
C PRO A 309 8.31 13.76 16.86
N ILE A 310 9.09 13.65 15.76
CA ILE A 310 9.02 14.60 14.63
C ILE A 310 7.67 14.46 13.93
N THR A 311 7.30 13.22 13.59
CA THR A 311 6.03 12.94 12.89
C THR A 311 4.82 13.36 13.73
N ARG A 312 4.89 13.19 15.06
CA ARG A 312 3.86 13.67 15.98
C ARG A 312 3.68 15.19 15.93
N ARG A 313 4.79 15.95 16.02
CA ARG A 313 4.77 17.42 15.98
C ARG A 313 4.27 17.96 14.64
N ARG A 314 4.64 17.31 13.54
CA ARG A 314 4.28 17.70 12.16
C ARG A 314 2.95 17.10 11.69
N ASN A 315 2.28 16.31 12.53
CA ASN A 315 1.07 15.56 12.19
C ASN A 315 1.22 14.74 10.90
N VAL A 316 2.35 14.04 10.76
CA VAL A 316 2.68 13.10 9.68
C VAL A 316 2.38 11.69 10.17
N GLY A 317 1.68 10.87 9.38
CA GLY A 317 1.53 9.45 9.69
C GLY A 317 2.88 8.74 9.61
N ALA A 318 3.11 7.71 10.43
CA ALA A 318 4.41 7.03 10.49
C ALA A 318 4.25 5.52 10.64
N TYR A 319 4.96 4.75 9.78
CA TYR A 319 4.92 3.29 9.77
C TYR A 319 6.36 2.75 9.83
N THR A 320 6.66 1.95 10.84
CA THR A 320 7.94 1.25 10.87
C THR A 320 7.99 0.20 9.76
N TRP A 321 9.17 0.01 9.15
CA TRP A 321 9.43 -1.23 8.41
C TRP A 321 9.76 -2.32 9.43
N GLY A 322 9.10 -3.49 9.28
CA GLY A 322 9.20 -4.55 10.26
C GLY A 322 8.35 -4.33 11.52
N PHE A 323 7.75 -5.40 12.00
CA PHE A 323 6.93 -5.38 13.19
C PHE A 323 7.24 -6.56 14.13
N PHE A 324 6.98 -7.80 13.70
CA PHE A 324 7.38 -9.01 14.40
C PHE A 324 8.54 -9.69 13.69
N ALA A 325 9.57 -10.04 14.42
CA ALA A 325 10.62 -10.91 13.89
C ALA A 325 10.02 -12.28 13.51
N GLY A 326 10.21 -12.65 12.25
CA GLY A 326 9.61 -13.85 11.70
C GLY A 326 10.35 -14.37 10.47
N LYS A 327 9.61 -15.05 9.60
CA LYS A 327 10.17 -15.64 8.37
C LYS A 327 10.77 -14.62 7.41
N THR A 328 10.32 -13.37 7.45
CA THR A 328 10.90 -12.28 6.64
C THR A 328 12.33 -11.94 7.02
N GLN A 329 12.74 -12.20 8.26
CA GLN A 329 14.07 -11.84 8.78
C GLN A 329 14.40 -10.34 8.58
N THR A 330 13.40 -9.46 8.66
CA THR A 330 13.57 -8.01 8.49
C THR A 330 14.39 -7.36 9.62
N PHE A 331 14.62 -8.07 10.72
CA PHE A 331 15.57 -7.65 11.76
C PHE A 331 17.04 -7.67 11.30
N LEU A 332 17.36 -8.33 10.17
CA LEU A 332 18.70 -8.36 9.58
C LEU A 332 18.92 -7.14 8.68
N PRO A 333 20.19 -6.68 8.49
CA PRO A 333 20.49 -5.55 7.63
C PRO A 333 20.41 -5.91 6.13
N TRP A 334 20.25 -4.89 5.27
CA TRP A 334 20.16 -5.08 3.82
C TRP A 334 21.43 -5.70 3.21
N ASP A 335 22.61 -5.35 3.70
CA ASP A 335 23.88 -5.90 3.22
C ASP A 335 24.09 -7.37 3.57
N SER A 336 23.14 -7.99 4.28
CA SER A 336 23.09 -9.44 4.48
C SER A 336 22.88 -10.23 3.18
N TRP A 337 22.45 -9.59 2.11
CA TRP A 337 22.41 -10.18 0.78
C TRP A 337 23.82 -10.45 0.22
N ASP A 338 24.76 -9.59 0.51
CA ASP A 338 26.17 -9.74 0.12
C ASP A 338 26.94 -10.57 1.15
N ARG A 339 26.60 -10.42 2.42
CA ARG A 339 27.28 -11.04 3.56
C ARG A 339 26.25 -11.57 4.57
N PRO A 340 25.73 -12.79 4.35
CA PRO A 340 24.75 -13.40 5.25
C PRO A 340 25.20 -13.38 6.71
N VAL A 341 24.30 -12.98 7.60
CA VAL A 341 24.57 -12.89 9.04
C VAL A 341 24.59 -14.29 9.63
N THR A 342 25.73 -14.66 10.26
CA THR A 342 25.90 -15.93 10.96
C THR A 342 25.76 -15.70 12.49
N GLY A 343 24.78 -16.35 13.09
CA GLY A 343 24.49 -16.20 14.52
C GLY A 343 23.55 -15.00 14.83
N PRO A 344 23.34 -14.69 16.12
CA PRO A 344 22.50 -13.58 16.52
C PRO A 344 23.08 -12.23 16.07
N PRO A 345 22.28 -11.35 15.40
CA PRO A 345 22.76 -10.03 15.07
C PRO A 345 22.97 -9.19 16.34
N GLY A 346 24.02 -8.38 16.36
CA GLY A 346 24.35 -7.53 17.49
C GLY A 346 23.31 -6.42 17.70
N LEU A 347 22.80 -5.85 16.61
CA LEU A 347 21.74 -4.84 16.59
C LEU A 347 20.74 -5.21 15.50
N TRP A 348 19.45 -5.29 15.85
CA TRP A 348 18.40 -5.46 14.85
C TRP A 348 18.26 -4.22 13.99
N PHE A 349 18.17 -4.45 12.70
CA PHE A 349 18.04 -3.38 11.73
C PHE A 349 16.61 -2.79 11.76
N HIS A 350 15.62 -3.64 11.63
CA HIS A 350 14.20 -3.31 11.76
C HIS A 350 13.56 -4.16 12.88
N ASP A 351 12.25 -4.40 12.79
CA ASP A 351 11.37 -5.13 13.71
C ASP A 351 11.35 -4.57 15.14
N LEU A 352 10.14 -4.43 15.66
CA LEU A 352 9.89 -3.92 17.02
C LEU A 352 9.83 -5.04 18.07
N LEU A 353 9.33 -6.21 17.66
CA LEU A 353 8.96 -7.29 18.56
C LEU A 353 9.62 -8.60 18.16
N ASN A 354 9.98 -9.39 19.16
CA ASN A 354 10.34 -10.79 18.98
C ASN A 354 9.14 -11.60 18.44
N GLY A 355 9.39 -12.79 17.90
CA GLY A 355 8.34 -13.66 17.37
C GLY A 355 7.27 -14.10 18.38
N ASP A 356 7.55 -14.01 19.69
CA ASP A 356 6.62 -14.25 20.79
C ASP A 356 5.83 -12.99 21.22
N GLY A 357 6.15 -11.83 20.65
CA GLY A 357 5.50 -10.54 20.93
C GLY A 357 6.16 -9.74 22.06
N SER A 358 7.24 -10.22 22.65
CA SER A 358 8.03 -9.42 23.58
C SER A 358 8.79 -8.31 22.83
N PRO A 359 8.98 -7.11 23.42
CA PRO A 359 9.76 -6.04 22.82
C PRO A 359 11.20 -6.47 22.53
N TYR A 360 11.75 -6.05 21.36
CA TYR A 360 13.19 -6.06 21.16
C TYR A 360 13.86 -4.99 22.03
N ARG A 361 13.24 -3.78 22.10
CA ARG A 361 13.64 -2.71 23.00
C ARG A 361 12.43 -2.10 23.70
N ASP A 362 12.42 -2.13 25.02
CA ASP A 362 11.36 -1.51 25.82
C ASP A 362 11.25 -0.01 25.57
N SER A 363 12.38 0.68 25.35
CA SER A 363 12.41 2.13 25.09
C SER A 363 11.59 2.54 23.86
N GLU A 364 11.63 1.75 22.79
CA GLU A 364 10.87 2.01 21.56
C GLU A 364 9.36 1.86 21.81
N ILE A 365 8.96 0.79 22.50
CA ILE A 365 7.57 0.55 22.84
C ILE A 365 7.03 1.61 23.81
N ASN A 366 7.84 2.01 24.79
CA ASN A 366 7.48 3.08 25.72
C ASN A 366 7.31 4.42 25.00
N THR A 367 8.20 4.75 24.06
CA THR A 367 8.09 5.95 23.22
C THR A 367 6.80 5.95 22.39
N ILE A 368 6.45 4.82 21.76
CA ILE A 368 5.18 4.68 21.01
C ILE A 368 3.99 4.92 21.95
N ARG A 369 3.95 4.24 23.11
CA ARG A 369 2.87 4.35 24.09
C ARG A 369 2.70 5.78 24.62
N GLU A 370 3.80 6.43 24.97
CA GLU A 370 3.81 7.81 25.47
C GLU A 370 3.21 8.76 24.43
N LEU A 371 3.71 8.73 23.19
CA LEU A 371 3.29 9.62 22.13
C LEU A 371 1.86 9.37 21.65
N THR A 372 1.35 8.15 21.79
CA THR A 372 -0.03 7.78 21.43
C THR A 372 -1.02 7.91 22.62
N GLY A 373 -0.53 8.29 23.80
CA GLY A 373 -1.35 8.42 25.02
C GLY A 373 -1.83 7.07 25.57
N ARG A 374 -1.15 5.96 25.25
CA ARG A 374 -1.44 4.64 25.83
C ARG A 374 -0.63 4.49 27.12
N ARG A 375 -1.32 4.29 28.25
CA ARG A 375 -0.66 3.87 29.49
C ARG A 375 -0.29 2.39 29.35
N GLY A 376 0.89 2.01 29.85
CA GLY A 376 1.26 0.60 29.97
C GLY A 376 0.25 -0.17 30.82
N PRO A 377 0.25 -1.51 30.73
CA PRO A 377 -0.56 -2.36 31.60
C PRO A 377 -0.23 -2.15 33.05
#